data_ba54cd135a52755eb24098b43dc8d1da
#
_entry.id   ba54cd135a52755eb24098b43dc8d1da
#
_cell.length_a   1.000
_cell.length_b   1.000
_cell.length_c   1.000
_cell.angle_alpha   90.00
_cell.angle_beta   90.00
_cell.angle_gamma   90.00
#
_symmetry.space_group_name_H-M   'P 1'
#
loop_
_entity.id
_entity.type
_entity.pdbx_description
1 polymer ?
#
loop_
_entity_poly.entity_id
_entity_poly.type
_entity_poly.pdbx_seq_one_letter_code
_entity_poly.pdbx_strand_id
1 'polypeptide(L)'
;MSSNIVVTGNKAPALVSSDASRMKGNPYFAYLATQGSACSVINIRCRLNGYAKFMGASSAEVFDWTQLTYMSMLAYRKYLQNRSQMEPGKKDLKIGSINTIMTALKGIAETCDTMNVISADQAKAIRKIKQLRYYRVPAGRALSHTESNELLQKPDVNDMKGVRDKDIIGLMIGCGLRREEVGNLLFENIDFGRNSIKLIGKGNKQRSVFFTAPVRLLLLNWIQYRGNEDGYLFGKISRGKRVLRNDTPLHPNSIHNIIKEYWAKASNDLSEGENSKPEEISPHDLRRTFATRLFANGTDIVLVQHLMGHASVITTARYDRRGEDEMQKAMQSFEL
;
A
#
# COMPACT_ATOMS: atom_id res chain seq x y z
N MET A 1 -40.45 -9.68 1.84
CA MET A 1 -39.83 -9.38 0.54
C MET A 1 -38.33 -9.32 0.77
N SER A 2 -37.64 -10.37 0.33
CA SER A 2 -36.19 -10.56 0.61
C SER A 2 -35.39 -9.78 -0.44
N SER A 3 -34.71 -8.74 -0.03
CA SER A 3 -33.81 -7.97 -0.88
C SER A 3 -32.46 -8.71 -1.03
N ASN A 4 -32.22 -9.23 -2.22
CA ASN A 4 -30.92 -9.79 -2.60
C ASN A 4 -29.87 -8.68 -2.65
N ILE A 5 -28.94 -8.71 -1.72
CA ILE A 5 -27.72 -7.87 -1.76
C ILE A 5 -26.81 -8.47 -2.83
N VAL A 6 -26.71 -7.78 -3.96
CA VAL A 6 -25.71 -8.09 -4.99
C VAL A 6 -24.35 -7.61 -4.49
N VAL A 7 -23.56 -8.53 -3.98
CA VAL A 7 -22.14 -8.27 -3.64
C VAL A 7 -21.36 -8.17 -4.95
N THR A 8 -21.09 -6.97 -5.42
CA THR A 8 -20.07 -6.73 -6.47
C THR A 8 -18.68 -6.85 -5.86
N GLY A 9 -18.27 -8.10 -5.59
CA GLY A 9 -16.91 -8.42 -5.20
C GLY A 9 -15.95 -8.10 -6.34
N ASN A 10 -14.79 -7.54 -6.01
CA ASN A 10 -13.59 -7.51 -6.84
C ASN A 10 -13.31 -8.94 -7.34
N LYS A 11 -13.83 -9.29 -8.51
CA LYS A 11 -13.51 -10.56 -9.15
C LYS A 11 -12.02 -10.53 -9.40
N ALA A 12 -11.28 -11.40 -8.71
CA ALA A 12 -9.97 -11.81 -9.18
C ALA A 12 -10.11 -12.06 -10.69
N PRO A 13 -9.15 -11.60 -11.54
CA PRO A 13 -9.25 -11.86 -12.97
C PRO A 13 -9.50 -13.35 -13.14
N ALA A 14 -10.65 -13.69 -13.70
CA ALA A 14 -11.00 -15.07 -13.99
C ALA A 14 -9.88 -15.58 -14.88
N LEU A 15 -9.14 -16.58 -14.39
CA LEU A 15 -8.23 -17.33 -15.22
C LEU A 15 -9.11 -17.95 -16.30
N VAL A 16 -8.97 -17.41 -17.51
CA VAL A 16 -9.82 -17.72 -18.64
C VAL A 16 -9.76 -19.23 -18.89
N SER A 17 -10.89 -19.85 -19.15
CA SER A 17 -11.09 -21.29 -19.31
C SER A 17 -10.19 -21.98 -20.38
N SER A 18 -9.51 -21.21 -21.22
CA SER A 18 -8.49 -21.72 -22.18
C SER A 18 -7.17 -22.16 -21.51
N ASP A 19 -6.92 -21.76 -20.25
CA ASP A 19 -5.67 -22.07 -19.55
C ASP A 19 -5.78 -23.31 -18.64
N ALA A 20 -6.97 -23.88 -18.46
CA ALA A 20 -7.17 -25.03 -17.57
C ALA A 20 -6.34 -26.27 -17.97
N SER A 21 -6.09 -26.47 -19.28
CA SER A 21 -5.21 -27.53 -19.77
C SER A 21 -3.71 -27.22 -19.56
N ARG A 22 -3.31 -25.95 -19.62
CA ARG A 22 -1.94 -25.49 -19.30
C ARG A 22 -1.65 -25.50 -17.81
N MET A 23 -2.69 -25.41 -16.98
CA MET A 23 -2.59 -25.44 -15.51
C MET A 23 -2.30 -26.84 -14.96
N LYS A 24 -2.69 -27.91 -15.68
CA LYS A 24 -2.46 -29.27 -15.21
C LYS A 24 -0.95 -29.54 -15.13
N GLY A 25 -0.45 -29.60 -13.88
CA GLY A 25 0.92 -29.97 -13.59
C GLY A 25 1.96 -28.86 -13.51
N ASN A 26 1.61 -27.59 -13.78
CA ASN A 26 2.59 -26.51 -13.69
C ASN A 26 2.49 -25.75 -12.34
N PRO A 27 3.52 -25.85 -11.46
CA PRO A 27 3.50 -25.23 -10.14
C PRO A 27 3.43 -23.69 -10.18
N TYR A 28 3.85 -23.05 -11.26
CA TYR A 28 3.74 -21.61 -11.43
C TYR A 28 2.27 -21.16 -11.37
N PHE A 29 1.38 -21.78 -12.15
CA PHE A 29 -0.03 -21.40 -12.13
C PHE A 29 -0.70 -21.78 -10.81
N ALA A 30 -0.38 -22.96 -10.25
CA ALA A 30 -0.86 -23.37 -8.96
C ALA A 30 -0.52 -22.35 -7.85
N TYR A 31 0.72 -21.88 -7.82
CA TYR A 31 1.16 -20.89 -6.84
C TYR A 31 0.49 -19.52 -7.06
N LEU A 32 0.30 -19.08 -8.29
CA LEU A 32 -0.42 -17.84 -8.58
C LEU A 32 -1.89 -17.91 -8.14
N ALA A 33 -2.53 -19.07 -8.27
CA ALA A 33 -3.92 -19.29 -7.86
C ALA A 33 -4.12 -19.18 -6.34
N THR A 34 -3.09 -19.43 -5.53
CA THR A 34 -3.16 -19.23 -4.06
C THR A 34 -3.16 -17.77 -3.63
N GLN A 35 -2.95 -16.84 -4.57
CA GLN A 35 -2.82 -15.43 -4.21
C GLN A 35 -4.17 -14.72 -4.12
N GLY A 36 -4.42 -14.04 -3.00
CA GLY A 36 -5.71 -13.41 -2.70
C GLY A 36 -5.98 -12.05 -3.39
N SER A 37 -5.06 -11.53 -4.24
CA SER A 37 -5.28 -10.26 -4.94
C SER A 37 -4.55 -10.18 -6.27
N ALA A 38 -5.12 -9.48 -7.24
CA ALA A 38 -4.50 -9.24 -8.55
C ALA A 38 -3.11 -8.58 -8.44
N CYS A 39 -2.95 -7.64 -7.51
CA CYS A 39 -1.66 -6.99 -7.26
C CYS A 39 -0.60 -7.99 -6.74
N SER A 40 -0.97 -8.93 -5.86
CA SER A 40 -0.09 -10.00 -5.39
C SER A 40 0.32 -10.91 -6.54
N VAL A 41 -0.61 -11.29 -7.40
CA VAL A 41 -0.34 -12.10 -8.60
C VAL A 41 0.69 -11.43 -9.50
N ILE A 42 0.49 -10.15 -9.85
CA ILE A 42 1.42 -9.37 -10.70
C ILE A 42 2.81 -9.31 -10.06
N ASN A 43 2.89 -9.00 -8.77
CA ASN A 43 4.16 -8.88 -8.06
C ASN A 43 4.92 -10.22 -7.98
N ILE A 44 4.22 -11.32 -7.70
CA ILE A 44 4.83 -12.66 -7.65
C ILE A 44 5.27 -13.07 -9.05
N ARG A 45 4.44 -12.88 -10.07
CA ARG A 45 4.79 -13.11 -11.47
C ARG A 45 6.11 -12.42 -11.85
N CYS A 46 6.25 -11.13 -11.55
CA CYS A 46 7.47 -10.38 -11.83
C CYS A 46 8.70 -10.99 -11.12
N ARG A 47 8.55 -11.40 -9.87
CA ARG A 47 9.66 -11.99 -9.08
C ARG A 47 10.08 -13.35 -9.61
N LEU A 48 9.12 -14.22 -9.92
CA LEU A 48 9.37 -15.55 -10.49
C LEU A 48 9.98 -15.45 -11.89
N ASN A 49 9.50 -14.53 -12.74
CA ASN A 49 10.08 -14.25 -14.05
C ASN A 49 11.53 -13.77 -13.96
N GLY A 50 11.85 -12.96 -12.92
CA GLY A 50 13.24 -12.55 -12.67
C GLY A 50 14.16 -13.71 -12.39
N TYR A 51 13.72 -14.68 -11.58
CA TYR A 51 14.49 -15.90 -11.30
C TYR A 51 14.60 -16.82 -12.53
N ALA A 52 13.50 -17.07 -13.23
CA ALA A 52 13.49 -17.88 -14.43
C ALA A 52 14.47 -17.36 -15.50
N LYS A 53 14.48 -16.04 -15.71
CA LYS A 53 15.42 -15.36 -16.63
C LYS A 53 16.88 -15.52 -16.18
N PHE A 54 17.16 -15.41 -14.89
CA PHE A 54 18.49 -15.66 -14.33
C PHE A 54 18.94 -17.10 -14.61
N MET A 55 18.02 -18.06 -14.59
CA MET A 55 18.26 -19.47 -14.89
C MET A 55 18.26 -19.79 -16.42
N GLY A 56 18.13 -18.77 -17.29
CA GLY A 56 18.19 -18.93 -18.75
C GLY A 56 16.84 -19.19 -19.43
N ALA A 57 15.73 -19.23 -18.69
CA ALA A 57 14.41 -19.41 -19.29
C ALA A 57 13.80 -18.06 -19.75
N SER A 58 12.90 -18.10 -20.74
CA SER A 58 12.20 -16.90 -21.25
C SER A 58 11.20 -16.34 -20.22
N SER A 59 10.57 -17.21 -19.42
CA SER A 59 9.59 -16.84 -18.39
C SER A 59 9.45 -17.91 -17.32
N ALA A 60 8.83 -17.55 -16.19
CA ALA A 60 8.52 -18.48 -15.10
C ALA A 60 7.46 -19.54 -15.49
N GLU A 61 6.66 -19.26 -16.50
CA GLU A 61 5.64 -20.16 -17.02
C GLU A 61 6.24 -21.39 -17.71
N VAL A 62 7.34 -21.20 -18.42
CA VAL A 62 8.02 -22.27 -19.19
C VAL A 62 9.28 -22.80 -18.48
N PHE A 63 9.61 -22.23 -17.31
CA PHE A 63 10.76 -22.66 -16.54
C PHE A 63 10.53 -24.05 -15.95
N ASP A 64 11.56 -24.90 -16.04
CA ASP A 64 11.57 -26.21 -15.37
C ASP A 64 11.85 -26.04 -13.88
N TRP A 65 10.80 -26.09 -13.07
CA TRP A 65 10.88 -25.87 -11.62
C TRP A 65 11.60 -27.00 -10.86
N THR A 66 11.94 -28.10 -11.49
CA THR A 66 12.81 -29.12 -10.89
C THR A 66 14.23 -28.57 -10.61
N GLN A 67 14.65 -27.55 -11.37
CA GLN A 67 15.94 -26.86 -11.24
C GLN A 67 15.97 -25.85 -10.06
N LEU A 68 14.85 -25.63 -9.37
CA LEU A 68 14.81 -24.77 -8.18
C LEU A 68 15.47 -25.48 -7.00
N THR A 69 16.74 -25.24 -6.78
CA THR A 69 17.55 -25.87 -5.72
C THR A 69 18.01 -24.85 -4.67
N TYR A 70 18.49 -25.36 -3.54
CA TYR A 70 19.14 -24.53 -2.52
C TYR A 70 20.28 -23.67 -3.12
N MET A 71 21.14 -24.30 -3.95
CA MET A 71 22.30 -23.64 -4.55
C MET A 71 21.88 -22.60 -5.60
N SER A 72 20.91 -22.90 -6.47
CA SER A 72 20.45 -21.95 -7.49
C SER A 72 19.79 -20.72 -6.83
N MET A 73 19.06 -20.89 -5.73
CA MET A 73 18.53 -19.77 -4.97
C MET A 73 19.63 -18.93 -4.29
N LEU A 74 20.67 -19.53 -3.74
CA LEU A 74 21.79 -18.78 -3.17
C LEU A 74 22.56 -18.02 -4.25
N ALA A 75 22.80 -18.63 -5.41
CA ALA A 75 23.43 -17.99 -6.57
C ALA A 75 22.61 -16.77 -7.02
N TYR A 76 21.28 -16.93 -7.17
CA TYR A 76 20.40 -15.83 -7.52
C TYR A 76 20.40 -14.71 -6.47
N ARG A 77 20.38 -15.06 -5.18
CA ARG A 77 20.50 -14.06 -4.10
C ARG A 77 21.79 -13.26 -4.21
N LYS A 78 22.92 -13.93 -4.47
CA LYS A 78 24.22 -13.28 -4.64
C LYS A 78 24.24 -12.38 -5.88
N TYR A 79 23.66 -12.85 -6.99
CA TYR A 79 23.46 -12.03 -8.19
C TYR A 79 22.65 -10.75 -7.88
N LEU A 80 21.52 -10.86 -7.16
CA LEU A 80 20.69 -9.70 -6.82
C LEU A 80 21.40 -8.68 -5.92
N GLN A 81 22.34 -9.14 -5.07
CA GLN A 81 23.14 -8.28 -4.21
C GLN A 81 24.23 -7.51 -4.98
N ASN A 82 24.76 -8.09 -6.05
CA ASN A 82 25.91 -7.58 -6.81
C ASN A 82 25.52 -7.29 -8.27
N ARG A 83 24.27 -6.96 -8.52
CA ARG A 83 23.71 -6.82 -9.86
C ARG A 83 24.38 -5.72 -10.68
N SER A 84 24.74 -4.62 -10.03
CA SER A 84 25.46 -3.51 -10.68
C SER A 84 26.83 -3.91 -11.23
N GLN A 85 27.49 -4.89 -10.62
CA GLN A 85 28.79 -5.42 -11.06
C GLN A 85 28.67 -6.43 -12.20
N MET A 86 27.50 -7.12 -12.30
CA MET A 86 27.26 -8.19 -13.26
C MET A 86 26.54 -7.71 -14.54
N GLU A 87 25.71 -6.66 -14.41
CA GLU A 87 24.97 -6.08 -15.52
C GLU A 87 25.16 -4.56 -15.56
N PRO A 88 25.94 -4.02 -16.50
CA PRO A 88 26.10 -2.56 -16.67
C PRO A 88 24.77 -1.84 -16.76
N GLY A 89 24.61 -0.74 -16.02
CA GLY A 89 23.38 0.05 -15.99
C GLY A 89 22.28 -0.46 -15.05
N LYS A 90 22.45 -1.61 -14.41
CA LYS A 90 21.55 -2.08 -13.35
C LYS A 90 22.04 -1.62 -11.97
N LYS A 91 21.08 -1.37 -11.08
CA LYS A 91 21.36 -1.05 -9.67
C LYS A 91 21.20 -2.29 -8.79
N ASP A 92 21.99 -2.37 -7.74
CA ASP A 92 21.83 -3.39 -6.71
C ASP A 92 20.47 -3.26 -6.03
N LEU A 93 19.87 -4.38 -5.67
CA LEU A 93 18.58 -4.36 -4.99
C LEU A 93 18.78 -4.14 -3.47
N LYS A 94 17.88 -3.37 -2.89
CA LYS A 94 17.80 -3.24 -1.43
C LYS A 94 17.51 -4.60 -0.79
N ILE A 95 18.12 -4.89 0.35
CA ILE A 95 17.99 -6.17 1.06
C ILE A 95 16.54 -6.57 1.29
N GLY A 96 15.65 -5.61 1.63
CA GLY A 96 14.23 -5.87 1.79
C GLY A 96 13.55 -6.38 0.51
N SER A 97 13.97 -5.89 -0.66
CA SER A 97 13.46 -6.37 -1.96
C SER A 97 13.96 -7.78 -2.23
N ILE A 98 15.24 -8.05 -1.96
CA ILE A 98 15.83 -9.39 -2.09
C ILE A 98 15.09 -10.39 -1.20
N ASN A 99 14.88 -10.08 0.08
CA ASN A 99 14.14 -10.93 1.01
C ASN A 99 12.72 -11.23 0.52
N THR A 100 12.06 -10.24 -0.10
CA THR A 100 10.71 -10.42 -0.66
C THR A 100 10.71 -11.35 -1.88
N ILE A 101 11.75 -11.28 -2.72
CA ILE A 101 11.96 -12.20 -3.85
C ILE A 101 12.22 -13.62 -3.32
N MET A 102 13.10 -13.76 -2.34
CA MET A 102 13.38 -15.06 -1.71
C MET A 102 12.14 -15.68 -1.07
N THR A 103 11.26 -14.88 -0.49
CA THR A 103 9.96 -15.34 0.04
C THR A 103 9.07 -15.90 -1.06
N ALA A 104 8.98 -15.23 -2.22
CA ALA A 104 8.20 -15.73 -3.36
C ALA A 104 8.77 -17.06 -3.89
N LEU A 105 10.10 -17.19 -3.96
CA LEU A 105 10.75 -18.44 -4.38
C LEU A 105 10.55 -19.59 -3.39
N LYS A 106 10.49 -19.31 -2.09
CA LYS A 106 10.14 -20.31 -1.08
C LYS A 106 8.68 -20.76 -1.23
N GLY A 107 7.76 -19.82 -1.50
CA GLY A 107 6.35 -20.14 -1.71
C GLY A 107 6.12 -21.05 -2.92
N ILE A 108 6.80 -20.79 -4.04
CA ILE A 108 6.69 -21.71 -5.19
C ILE A 108 7.39 -23.05 -4.92
N ALA A 109 8.48 -23.09 -4.14
CA ALA A 109 9.12 -24.35 -3.74
C ALA A 109 8.18 -25.23 -2.89
N GLU A 110 7.38 -24.64 -2.00
CA GLU A 110 6.33 -25.34 -1.24
C GLU A 110 5.23 -25.88 -2.16
N THR A 111 4.86 -25.12 -3.18
CA THR A 111 3.90 -25.58 -4.20
C THR A 111 4.47 -26.73 -5.01
N CYS A 112 5.74 -26.65 -5.41
CA CYS A 112 6.47 -27.72 -6.11
C CYS A 112 6.53 -29.02 -5.28
N ASP A 113 6.80 -28.92 -3.98
CA ASP A 113 6.78 -30.04 -3.02
C ASP A 113 5.37 -30.67 -2.96
N THR A 114 4.34 -29.85 -2.77
CA THR A 114 2.93 -30.29 -2.74
C THR A 114 2.50 -30.99 -4.03
N MET A 115 3.05 -30.58 -5.17
CA MET A 115 2.75 -31.15 -6.49
C MET A 115 3.73 -32.30 -6.89
N ASN A 116 4.63 -32.70 -6.01
CA ASN A 116 5.68 -33.70 -6.26
C ASN A 116 6.60 -33.37 -7.46
N VAL A 117 6.83 -32.07 -7.75
CA VAL A 117 7.76 -31.61 -8.78
C VAL A 117 9.20 -31.59 -8.26
N ILE A 118 9.39 -31.33 -6.95
CA ILE A 118 10.67 -31.46 -6.24
C ILE A 118 10.48 -32.35 -5.02
N SER A 119 11.57 -32.90 -4.49
CA SER A 119 11.52 -33.73 -3.29
C SER A 119 11.28 -32.89 -2.01
N ALA A 120 10.69 -33.51 -1.00
CA ALA A 120 10.48 -32.90 0.31
C ALA A 120 11.81 -32.41 0.96
N ASP A 121 12.90 -33.13 0.75
CA ASP A 121 14.23 -32.74 1.25
C ASP A 121 14.76 -31.49 0.53
N GLN A 122 14.53 -31.38 -0.77
CA GLN A 122 14.87 -30.19 -1.56
C GLN A 122 14.08 -28.98 -1.08
N ALA A 123 12.77 -29.12 -0.92
CA ALA A 123 11.92 -28.06 -0.38
C ALA A 123 12.32 -27.66 1.05
N LYS A 124 12.65 -28.64 1.90
CA LYS A 124 13.14 -28.41 3.26
C LYS A 124 14.48 -27.65 3.28
N ALA A 125 15.38 -27.99 2.37
CA ALA A 125 16.65 -27.26 2.22
C ALA A 125 16.43 -25.81 1.81
N ILE A 126 15.53 -25.55 0.84
CA ILE A 126 15.16 -24.21 0.39
C ILE A 126 14.54 -23.39 1.53
N ARG A 127 13.64 -23.96 2.33
CA ARG A 127 13.04 -23.30 3.51
C ARG A 127 14.08 -22.82 4.53
N LYS A 128 15.19 -23.56 4.71
CA LYS A 128 16.31 -23.20 5.62
C LYS A 128 17.11 -21.97 5.19
N ILE A 129 16.98 -21.48 3.96
CA ILE A 129 17.66 -20.26 3.51
C ILE A 129 17.19 -19.09 4.38
N LYS A 130 18.09 -18.55 5.22
CA LYS A 130 17.79 -17.43 6.11
C LYS A 130 17.62 -16.14 5.31
N GLN A 131 16.72 -15.28 5.76
CA GLN A 131 16.63 -13.91 5.24
C GLN A 131 17.89 -13.14 5.58
N LEU A 132 18.28 -12.21 4.71
CA LEU A 132 19.38 -11.29 4.97
C LEU A 132 18.95 -10.33 6.09
N ARG A 133 19.78 -10.23 7.11
CA ARG A 133 19.56 -9.25 8.20
C ARG A 133 19.90 -7.87 7.69
N TYR A 134 19.09 -6.90 8.03
CA TYR A 134 19.36 -5.49 7.77
C TYR A 134 18.62 -4.62 8.78
N TYR A 135 19.25 -3.54 9.14
CA TYR A 135 18.59 -2.51 9.91
C TYR A 135 17.78 -1.64 8.96
N ARG A 136 16.48 -1.65 9.11
CA ARG A 136 15.60 -0.81 8.32
C ARG A 136 15.38 0.49 9.08
N VAL A 137 16.03 1.57 8.66
CA VAL A 137 15.55 2.90 8.98
C VAL A 137 14.19 3.05 8.31
N PRO A 138 13.10 3.32 9.04
CA PRO A 138 11.80 3.52 8.43
C PRO A 138 11.89 4.65 7.41
N ALA A 139 11.67 4.32 6.12
CA ALA A 139 11.65 5.34 5.08
C ALA A 139 10.46 6.28 5.26
N GLY A 140 10.64 7.56 4.92
CA GLY A 140 9.63 8.60 5.01
C GLY A 140 9.52 9.21 6.41
N ARG A 141 8.75 10.28 6.50
CA ARG A 141 8.60 11.12 7.70
C ARG A 141 7.15 11.54 7.92
N ALA A 142 6.83 12.07 9.07
CA ALA A 142 5.59 12.80 9.27
C ALA A 142 5.79 14.26 8.79
N LEU A 143 4.73 14.85 8.26
CA LEU A 143 4.71 16.26 7.91
C LEU A 143 4.49 17.10 9.17
N SER A 144 5.16 18.22 9.25
CA SER A 144 4.86 19.26 10.24
C SER A 144 3.45 19.85 10.04
N HIS A 145 2.99 20.67 10.97
CA HIS A 145 1.73 21.40 10.80
C HIS A 145 1.79 22.39 9.64
N THR A 146 2.90 23.10 9.51
CA THR A 146 3.15 24.06 8.42
C THR A 146 3.13 23.35 7.07
N GLU A 147 3.89 22.28 6.90
CA GLU A 147 3.92 21.49 5.67
C GLU A 147 2.55 20.91 5.27
N SER A 148 1.78 20.44 6.25
CA SER A 148 0.45 19.89 6.00
C SER A 148 -0.54 20.97 5.57
N ASN A 149 -0.48 22.13 6.19
CA ASN A 149 -1.32 23.29 5.84
C ASN A 149 -0.97 23.81 4.45
N GLU A 150 0.32 23.95 4.17
CA GLU A 150 0.80 24.39 2.86
C GLU A 150 0.35 23.44 1.76
N LEU A 151 0.50 22.11 1.96
CA LEU A 151 0.01 21.10 1.03
C LEU A 151 -1.51 21.19 0.79
N LEU A 152 -2.30 21.44 1.84
CA LEU A 152 -3.77 21.55 1.76
C LEU A 152 -4.23 22.86 1.09
N GLN A 153 -3.40 23.90 1.03
CA GLN A 153 -3.71 25.17 0.39
C GLN A 153 -3.46 25.17 -1.12
N LYS A 154 -2.61 24.25 -1.64
CA LYS A 154 -2.23 24.23 -3.06
C LYS A 154 -3.32 23.87 -4.06
N PRO A 155 -4.27 22.95 -3.75
CA PRO A 155 -5.37 22.70 -4.67
C PRO A 155 -6.31 23.90 -4.81
N ASP A 156 -6.60 24.29 -6.05
CA ASP A 156 -7.53 25.41 -6.36
C ASP A 156 -8.96 24.99 -6.02
N VAL A 157 -9.57 25.66 -5.06
CA VAL A 157 -10.93 25.38 -4.60
C VAL A 157 -12.02 25.93 -5.55
N ASN A 158 -11.67 26.71 -6.56
CA ASN A 158 -12.56 27.17 -7.62
C ASN A 158 -12.65 26.17 -8.79
N ASP A 159 -11.77 25.17 -8.81
CA ASP A 159 -11.76 24.13 -9.82
C ASP A 159 -12.19 22.79 -9.22
N MET A 160 -13.10 22.10 -9.91
CA MET A 160 -13.61 20.79 -9.48
C MET A 160 -12.47 19.77 -9.19
N LYS A 161 -11.40 19.76 -10.00
CA LYS A 161 -10.22 18.90 -9.78
C LYS A 161 -9.53 19.27 -8.47
N GLY A 162 -9.35 20.55 -8.21
CA GLY A 162 -8.69 21.01 -6.99
C GLY A 162 -9.52 20.70 -5.74
N VAL A 163 -10.84 20.88 -5.77
CA VAL A 163 -11.73 20.50 -4.66
C VAL A 163 -11.60 19.00 -4.34
N ARG A 164 -11.69 18.13 -5.37
CA ARG A 164 -11.48 16.67 -5.21
C ARG A 164 -10.12 16.36 -4.61
N ASP A 165 -9.08 16.95 -5.15
CA ASP A 165 -7.70 16.63 -4.77
C ASP A 165 -7.40 17.11 -3.34
N LYS A 166 -7.97 18.24 -2.92
CA LYS A 166 -7.91 18.74 -1.55
C LYS A 166 -8.59 17.80 -0.56
N ASP A 167 -9.74 17.25 -0.93
CA ASP A 167 -10.46 16.29 -0.10
C ASP A 167 -9.70 14.97 0.03
N ILE A 168 -9.11 14.47 -1.06
CA ILE A 168 -8.21 13.30 -1.05
C ILE A 168 -7.04 13.50 -0.05
N ILE A 169 -6.36 14.64 -0.12
CA ILE A 169 -5.25 14.98 0.78
C ILE A 169 -5.75 15.08 2.22
N GLY A 170 -6.88 15.77 2.42
CA GLY A 170 -7.51 15.96 3.73
C GLY A 170 -7.89 14.65 4.41
N LEU A 171 -8.50 13.71 3.67
CA LEU A 171 -8.83 12.37 4.17
C LEU A 171 -7.57 11.56 4.55
N MET A 172 -6.50 11.68 3.79
CA MET A 172 -5.28 10.94 4.09
C MET A 172 -4.58 11.48 5.33
N ILE A 173 -4.59 12.80 5.54
CA ILE A 173 -3.99 13.44 6.73
C ILE A 173 -4.93 13.33 7.94
N GLY A 174 -6.24 13.55 7.75
CA GLY A 174 -7.21 13.66 8.85
C GLY A 174 -7.82 12.34 9.31
N CYS A 175 -7.82 11.30 8.44
CA CYS A 175 -8.38 9.98 8.75
C CYS A 175 -7.35 8.85 8.59
N GLY A 176 -6.13 9.15 8.14
CA GLY A 176 -5.06 8.17 7.96
C GLY A 176 -5.37 7.07 6.95
N LEU A 177 -6.21 7.33 5.93
CA LEU A 177 -6.58 6.35 4.93
C LEU A 177 -5.38 5.92 4.05
N ARG A 178 -5.37 4.65 3.64
CA ARG A 178 -4.42 4.18 2.62
C ARG A 178 -4.88 4.69 1.24
N ARG A 179 -3.94 4.95 0.32
CA ARG A 179 -4.27 5.38 -1.05
C ARG A 179 -5.26 4.44 -1.77
N GLU A 180 -5.19 3.14 -1.49
CA GLU A 180 -6.11 2.15 -2.04
C GLU A 180 -7.50 2.26 -1.41
N GLU A 181 -7.57 2.58 -0.12
CA GLU A 181 -8.83 2.81 0.60
C GLU A 181 -9.51 4.09 0.09
N VAL A 182 -8.74 5.16 -0.12
CA VAL A 182 -9.25 6.41 -0.71
C VAL A 182 -9.77 6.18 -2.13
N GLY A 183 -9.01 5.47 -2.97
CA GLY A 183 -9.41 5.21 -4.36
C GLY A 183 -10.66 4.35 -4.49
N ASN A 184 -10.89 3.44 -3.53
CA ASN A 184 -12.04 2.53 -3.50
C ASN A 184 -13.16 2.99 -2.55
N LEU A 185 -13.09 4.22 -2.02
CA LEU A 185 -14.10 4.73 -1.10
C LEU A 185 -15.43 4.95 -1.83
N LEU A 186 -16.50 4.37 -1.29
CA LEU A 186 -17.85 4.52 -1.80
C LEU A 186 -18.59 5.61 -1.01
N PHE A 187 -19.43 6.37 -1.70
CA PHE A 187 -20.21 7.44 -1.09
C PHE A 187 -21.17 6.92 0.00
N GLU A 188 -21.86 5.81 -0.27
CA GLU A 188 -22.78 5.15 0.65
C GLU A 188 -22.11 4.61 1.93
N ASN A 189 -20.78 4.57 1.98
CA ASN A 189 -20.03 4.18 3.17
C ASN A 189 -19.76 5.35 4.13
N ILE A 190 -20.17 6.56 3.79
CA ILE A 190 -19.98 7.76 4.60
C ILE A 190 -21.24 8.03 5.42
N ASP A 191 -21.09 8.03 6.74
CA ASP A 191 -22.14 8.39 7.69
C ASP A 191 -21.86 9.80 8.25
N PHE A 192 -22.56 10.80 7.72
CA PHE A 192 -22.45 12.18 8.17
C PHE A 192 -23.09 12.42 9.53
N GLY A 193 -24.03 11.59 9.97
CA GLY A 193 -24.63 11.68 11.30
C GLY A 193 -23.64 11.29 12.40
N ARG A 194 -22.83 10.28 12.14
CA ARG A 194 -21.80 9.79 13.07
C ARG A 194 -20.39 10.30 12.77
N ASN A 195 -20.21 11.11 11.73
CA ASN A 195 -18.90 11.52 11.22
C ASN A 195 -17.95 10.32 11.02
N SER A 196 -18.41 9.28 10.36
CA SER A 196 -17.65 8.04 10.19
C SER A 196 -17.68 7.52 8.77
N ILE A 197 -16.66 6.75 8.42
CA ILE A 197 -16.49 6.08 7.13
C ILE A 197 -16.30 4.60 7.39
N LYS A 198 -17.11 3.75 6.76
CA LYS A 198 -16.95 2.30 6.77
C LYS A 198 -15.95 1.90 5.70
N LEU A 199 -14.89 1.21 6.09
CA LEU A 199 -13.85 0.73 5.20
C LEU A 199 -13.83 -0.79 5.19
N ILE A 200 -13.75 -1.37 4.00
CA ILE A 200 -13.57 -2.81 3.80
C ILE A 200 -12.10 -3.06 3.46
N GLY A 201 -11.39 -3.72 4.36
CA GLY A 201 -9.98 -4.05 4.20
C GLY A 201 -9.72 -5.44 3.62
N LYS A 202 -8.45 -5.81 3.55
CA LYS A 202 -8.01 -7.13 3.07
C LYS A 202 -8.66 -8.25 3.91
N GLY A 203 -9.22 -9.25 3.23
CA GLY A 203 -9.92 -10.37 3.88
C GLY A 203 -11.33 -10.00 4.37
N ASN A 204 -11.97 -9.00 3.75
CA ASN A 204 -13.32 -8.52 4.08
C ASN A 204 -13.47 -8.01 5.54
N LYS A 205 -12.36 -7.63 6.18
CA LYS A 205 -12.41 -7.05 7.53
C LYS A 205 -12.90 -5.62 7.43
N GLN A 206 -14.03 -5.36 8.07
CA GLN A 206 -14.61 -4.03 8.17
C GLN A 206 -14.00 -3.27 9.34
N ARG A 207 -13.76 -1.98 9.14
CA ARG A 207 -13.48 -1.03 10.22
C ARG A 207 -14.13 0.31 9.93
N SER A 208 -14.45 1.03 10.99
CA SER A 208 -14.87 2.43 10.88
C SER A 208 -13.71 3.34 11.22
N VAL A 209 -13.56 4.42 10.47
CA VAL A 209 -12.72 5.57 10.84
C VAL A 209 -13.60 6.76 11.04
N PHE A 210 -13.21 7.63 11.96
CA PHE A 210 -13.97 8.84 12.28
C PHE A 210 -13.26 10.05 11.69
N PHE A 211 -14.02 11.05 11.30
CA PHE A 211 -13.50 12.29 10.78
C PHE A 211 -13.93 13.49 11.60
N THR A 212 -13.06 14.49 11.61
CA THR A 212 -13.28 15.77 12.33
C THR A 212 -14.13 16.74 11.51
N ALA A 213 -14.58 17.83 12.15
CA ALA A 213 -15.35 18.88 11.47
C ALA A 213 -14.64 19.48 10.23
N PRO A 214 -13.31 19.74 10.24
CA PRO A 214 -12.61 20.19 9.04
C PRO A 214 -12.70 19.19 7.87
N VAL A 215 -12.53 17.89 8.13
CA VAL A 215 -12.67 16.86 7.09
C VAL A 215 -14.10 16.75 6.59
N ARG A 216 -15.09 16.90 7.50
CA ARG A 216 -16.51 16.98 7.11
C ARG A 216 -16.78 18.09 6.11
N LEU A 217 -16.22 19.28 6.33
CA LEU A 217 -16.37 20.41 5.43
C LEU A 217 -15.79 20.14 4.04
N LEU A 218 -14.62 19.50 3.98
CA LEU A 218 -14.03 19.09 2.71
C LEU A 218 -14.94 18.12 1.95
N LEU A 219 -15.43 17.07 2.63
CA LEU A 219 -16.36 16.10 2.05
C LEU A 219 -17.64 16.76 1.53
N LEU A 220 -18.25 17.63 2.32
CA LEU A 220 -19.48 18.34 1.91
C LEU A 220 -19.22 19.22 0.69
N ASN A 221 -18.10 19.92 0.64
CA ASN A 221 -17.74 20.76 -0.51
C ASN A 221 -17.52 19.90 -1.77
N TRP A 222 -16.83 18.75 -1.64
CA TRP A 222 -16.67 17.83 -2.77
C TRP A 222 -17.98 17.27 -3.28
N ILE A 223 -18.90 16.89 -2.38
CA ILE A 223 -20.22 16.34 -2.72
C ILE A 223 -21.06 17.32 -3.53
N GLN A 224 -20.93 18.64 -3.31
CA GLN A 224 -21.59 19.64 -4.12
C GLN A 224 -21.24 19.56 -5.63
N TYR A 225 -20.00 19.17 -5.92
CA TYR A 225 -19.55 18.96 -7.31
C TYR A 225 -19.81 17.55 -7.82
N ARG A 226 -19.70 16.54 -6.97
CA ARG A 226 -19.86 15.13 -7.31
C ARG A 226 -21.32 14.73 -7.47
N GLY A 227 -22.20 15.28 -6.67
CA GLY A 227 -23.56 14.79 -6.45
C GLY A 227 -23.66 13.71 -5.37
N ASN A 228 -24.92 13.34 -5.05
CA ASN A 228 -25.27 12.42 -3.96
C ASN A 228 -25.56 10.99 -4.42
N GLU A 229 -25.27 10.65 -5.66
CA GLU A 229 -25.49 9.32 -6.20
C GLU A 229 -24.55 8.30 -5.57
N ASP A 230 -25.01 7.06 -5.41
CA ASP A 230 -24.18 5.94 -4.95
C ASP A 230 -23.01 5.67 -5.89
N GLY A 231 -21.99 4.99 -5.39
CA GLY A 231 -20.81 4.65 -6.12
C GLY A 231 -19.52 5.29 -5.57
N TYR A 232 -18.43 5.21 -6.32
CA TYR A 232 -17.12 5.69 -5.83
C TYR A 232 -17.13 7.18 -5.52
N LEU A 233 -16.60 7.53 -4.32
CA LEU A 233 -16.51 8.93 -3.89
C LEU A 233 -15.65 9.75 -4.85
N PHE A 234 -14.50 9.17 -5.28
CA PHE A 234 -13.54 9.83 -6.16
C PHE A 234 -13.45 9.14 -7.51
N GLY A 235 -13.81 9.86 -8.55
CA GLY A 235 -13.73 9.43 -9.94
C GLY A 235 -12.64 10.18 -10.72
N LYS A 236 -12.41 9.73 -11.96
CA LYS A 236 -11.63 10.49 -12.95
C LYS A 236 -12.41 11.73 -13.38
N ILE A 237 -11.74 12.87 -13.47
CA ILE A 237 -12.31 14.10 -13.99
C ILE A 237 -11.84 14.28 -15.44
N SER A 238 -12.78 14.44 -16.37
CA SER A 238 -12.51 14.69 -17.79
C SER A 238 -12.00 16.10 -18.02
N ARG A 239 -11.42 16.32 -19.22
CA ARG A 239 -11.02 17.68 -19.67
C ARG A 239 -12.16 18.70 -19.63
N GLY A 240 -13.42 18.26 -19.73
CA GLY A 240 -14.62 19.09 -19.61
C GLY A 240 -15.10 19.34 -18.18
N LYS A 241 -14.25 19.11 -17.18
CA LYS A 241 -14.54 19.32 -15.74
C LYS A 241 -15.72 18.49 -15.18
N ARG A 242 -16.09 17.39 -15.83
CA ARG A 242 -17.13 16.46 -15.35
C ARG A 242 -16.48 15.21 -14.73
N VAL A 243 -17.05 14.70 -13.65
CA VAL A 243 -16.71 13.36 -13.15
C VAL A 243 -17.14 12.37 -14.20
N LEU A 244 -16.23 11.54 -14.69
CA LEU A 244 -16.53 10.68 -15.83
C LEU A 244 -17.47 9.54 -15.46
N ARG A 245 -17.24 8.89 -14.32
CA ARG A 245 -18.05 7.77 -13.82
C ARG A 245 -17.85 7.57 -12.33
N ASN A 246 -18.93 7.31 -11.61
CA ASN A 246 -18.90 6.87 -10.20
C ASN A 246 -18.84 5.33 -10.10
N ASP A 247 -18.81 4.61 -11.21
CA ASP A 247 -18.76 3.15 -11.32
C ASP A 247 -17.31 2.58 -11.31
N THR A 248 -16.31 3.45 -11.46
CA THR A 248 -14.91 3.03 -11.46
C THR A 248 -14.09 3.75 -10.39
N PRO A 249 -13.25 3.01 -9.63
CA PRO A 249 -12.42 3.59 -8.58
C PRO A 249 -11.32 4.49 -9.16
N LEU A 250 -10.89 5.46 -8.37
CA LEU A 250 -9.69 6.24 -8.70
C LEU A 250 -8.45 5.38 -8.46
N HIS A 251 -7.67 5.18 -9.52
CA HIS A 251 -6.49 4.31 -9.44
C HIS A 251 -5.48 4.82 -8.38
N PRO A 252 -4.89 3.95 -7.54
CA PRO A 252 -3.96 4.36 -6.48
C PRO A 252 -2.74 5.18 -6.97
N ASN A 253 -2.28 4.94 -8.20
CA ASN A 253 -1.19 5.74 -8.78
C ASN A 253 -1.64 7.16 -9.12
N SER A 254 -2.93 7.40 -9.43
CA SER A 254 -3.45 8.75 -9.61
C SER A 254 -3.38 9.55 -8.31
N ILE A 255 -3.70 8.92 -7.18
CA ILE A 255 -3.58 9.54 -5.85
C ILE A 255 -2.10 9.86 -5.53
N HIS A 256 -1.18 8.95 -5.86
CA HIS A 256 0.25 9.23 -5.71
C HIS A 256 0.69 10.44 -6.52
N ASN A 257 0.25 10.53 -7.77
CA ASN A 257 0.60 11.66 -8.66
C ASN A 257 -0.02 12.99 -8.19
N ILE A 258 -1.25 12.97 -7.66
CA ILE A 258 -1.90 14.13 -7.04
C ILE A 258 -1.02 14.67 -5.89
N ILE A 259 -0.64 13.80 -4.95
CA ILE A 259 0.19 14.21 -3.82
C ILE A 259 1.53 14.75 -4.29
N LYS A 260 2.18 14.09 -5.24
CA LYS A 260 3.45 14.52 -5.81
C LYS A 260 3.34 15.89 -6.51
N GLU A 261 2.28 16.12 -7.29
CA GLU A 261 2.02 17.39 -7.98
C GLU A 261 1.90 18.54 -6.99
N TYR A 262 1.04 18.38 -5.97
CA TYR A 262 0.81 19.45 -5.00
C TYR A 262 1.96 19.62 -4.02
N TRP A 263 2.69 18.55 -3.68
CA TRP A 263 3.89 18.65 -2.88
C TRP A 263 5.00 19.42 -3.59
N ALA A 264 5.17 19.24 -4.89
CA ALA A 264 6.14 19.99 -5.67
C ALA A 264 5.88 21.51 -5.60
N LYS A 265 4.59 21.92 -5.59
CA LYS A 265 4.19 23.31 -5.42
C LYS A 265 4.43 23.80 -3.97
N ALA A 266 3.94 23.04 -2.99
CA ALA A 266 4.09 23.36 -1.57
C ALA A 266 5.56 23.46 -1.14
N SER A 267 6.40 22.54 -1.59
CA SER A 267 7.82 22.52 -1.25
C SER A 267 8.62 23.69 -1.84
N ASN A 268 8.19 24.28 -2.95
CA ASN A 268 8.82 25.48 -3.48
C ASN A 268 8.54 26.67 -2.57
N ASP A 269 7.29 26.88 -2.17
CA ASP A 269 6.91 28.00 -1.30
C ASP A 269 7.55 27.87 0.09
N LEU A 270 7.64 26.63 0.63
CA LEU A 270 8.36 26.34 1.87
C LEU A 270 9.88 26.59 1.77
N SER A 271 10.45 26.50 0.57
CA SER A 271 11.90 26.72 0.33
C SER A 271 12.28 28.20 0.27
N GLU A 272 11.35 29.11 0.01
CA GLU A 272 11.63 30.54 -0.11
C GLU A 272 12.09 31.17 1.22
N GLY A 273 11.85 30.48 2.37
CA GLY A 273 12.27 30.90 3.70
C GLY A 273 13.45 30.12 4.30
N GLU A 274 13.90 29.04 3.68
CA GLU A 274 14.91 28.11 4.23
C GLU A 274 15.97 27.73 3.19
N ASN A 275 17.22 27.53 3.62
CA ASN A 275 18.33 27.14 2.73
C ASN A 275 18.26 25.73 2.14
N SER A 276 17.19 24.97 2.38
CA SER A 276 17.05 23.59 1.90
C SER A 276 15.61 23.26 1.52
N LYS A 277 15.45 22.66 0.34
CA LYS A 277 14.15 22.16 -0.11
C LYS A 277 13.67 20.99 0.78
N PRO A 278 12.39 20.99 1.24
CA PRO A 278 11.85 19.87 1.99
C PRO A 278 11.95 18.54 1.24
N GLU A 279 12.19 17.46 1.99
CA GLU A 279 12.26 16.10 1.43
C GLU A 279 10.95 15.70 0.69
N GLU A 280 11.11 14.92 -0.36
CA GLU A 280 9.98 14.33 -1.09
C GLU A 280 9.08 13.52 -0.17
N ILE A 281 7.77 13.58 -0.43
CA ILE A 281 6.77 12.83 0.33
C ILE A 281 6.02 11.82 -0.53
N SER A 282 5.43 10.85 0.13
CA SER A 282 4.58 9.82 -0.46
C SER A 282 3.20 9.79 0.22
N PRO A 283 2.19 9.15 -0.40
CA PRO A 283 0.90 8.91 0.25
C PRO A 283 1.02 8.26 1.65
N HIS A 284 2.05 7.46 1.87
CA HIS A 284 2.26 6.81 3.15
C HIS A 284 2.72 7.78 4.24
N ASP A 285 3.37 8.89 3.86
CA ASP A 285 3.82 9.90 4.81
C ASP A 285 2.66 10.75 5.35
N LEU A 286 1.60 10.99 4.53
CA LEU A 286 0.38 11.62 5.00
C LEU A 286 -0.31 10.74 6.08
N ARG A 287 -0.40 9.44 5.83
CA ARG A 287 -0.92 8.49 6.80
C ARG A 287 -0.03 8.39 8.05
N ARG A 288 1.28 8.49 7.89
CA ARG A 288 2.23 8.56 9.02
C ARG A 288 1.99 9.81 9.85
N THR A 289 1.75 10.96 9.20
CA THR A 289 1.42 12.22 9.86
C THR A 289 0.22 12.07 10.78
N PHE A 290 -0.86 11.41 10.29
CA PHE A 290 -2.03 11.10 11.12
C PHE A 290 -1.66 10.31 12.39
N ALA A 291 -0.93 9.20 12.23
CA ALA A 291 -0.55 8.36 13.37
C ALA A 291 0.36 9.10 14.35
N THR A 292 1.37 9.82 13.86
CA THR A 292 2.31 10.59 14.70
C THR A 292 1.58 11.66 15.49
N ARG A 293 0.59 12.35 14.89
CA ARG A 293 -0.23 13.35 15.61
C ARG A 293 -1.12 12.73 16.68
N LEU A 294 -1.69 11.54 16.44
CA LEU A 294 -2.43 10.83 17.48
C LEU A 294 -1.55 10.50 18.67
N PHE A 295 -0.33 10.01 18.43
CA PHE A 295 0.63 9.75 19.52
C PHE A 295 1.03 11.03 20.25
N ALA A 296 1.30 12.12 19.53
CA ALA A 296 1.61 13.42 20.13
C ALA A 296 0.46 13.96 21.02
N ASN A 297 -0.79 13.60 20.69
CA ASN A 297 -1.97 13.92 21.50
C ASN A 297 -2.22 12.90 22.64
N GLY A 298 -1.27 12.03 22.94
CA GLY A 298 -1.39 11.07 24.05
C GLY A 298 -2.27 9.85 23.74
N THR A 299 -2.70 9.63 22.49
CA THR A 299 -3.55 8.50 22.16
C THR A 299 -2.82 7.18 22.38
N ASP A 300 -3.51 6.22 23.01
CA ASP A 300 -3.00 4.87 23.26
C ASP A 300 -2.67 4.12 21.96
N ILE A 301 -1.61 3.30 22.01
CA ILE A 301 -1.11 2.57 20.83
C ILE A 301 -2.14 1.57 20.25
N VAL A 302 -2.97 0.96 21.10
CA VAL A 302 -4.01 0.01 20.68
C VAL A 302 -5.10 0.76 19.93
N LEU A 303 -5.50 1.94 20.42
CA LEU A 303 -6.48 2.79 19.75
C LEU A 303 -5.94 3.31 18.42
N VAL A 304 -4.68 3.76 18.36
CA VAL A 304 -4.02 4.15 17.09
C VAL A 304 -3.96 2.95 16.13
N GLN A 305 -3.64 1.74 16.62
CA GLN A 305 -3.66 0.52 15.81
C GLN A 305 -5.03 0.27 15.17
N HIS A 306 -6.10 0.40 15.94
CA HIS A 306 -7.48 0.20 15.48
C HIS A 306 -7.85 1.25 14.42
N LEU A 307 -7.60 2.54 14.68
CA LEU A 307 -7.86 3.63 13.74
C LEU A 307 -7.08 3.44 12.43
N MET A 308 -5.81 3.02 12.52
CA MET A 308 -4.97 2.72 11.37
C MET A 308 -5.35 1.41 10.67
N GLY A 309 -6.09 0.50 11.31
CA GLY A 309 -6.39 -0.83 10.78
C GLY A 309 -5.12 -1.64 10.52
N HIS A 310 -4.21 -1.66 11.48
CA HIS A 310 -3.03 -2.50 11.46
C HIS A 310 -3.32 -3.86 12.10
N ALA A 311 -2.94 -4.94 11.43
CA ALA A 311 -3.09 -6.29 11.97
C ALA A 311 -2.17 -6.56 13.18
N SER A 312 -1.11 -5.76 13.37
CA SER A 312 -0.12 -5.93 14.43
C SER A 312 0.28 -4.59 15.03
N VAL A 313 0.35 -4.53 16.37
CA VAL A 313 0.85 -3.39 17.14
C VAL A 313 2.27 -3.00 16.73
N ILE A 314 3.12 -3.97 16.40
CA ILE A 314 4.50 -3.74 15.95
C ILE A 314 4.53 -2.79 14.72
N THR A 315 3.53 -2.88 13.86
CA THR A 315 3.43 -1.97 12.72
C THR A 315 3.11 -0.54 13.16
N THR A 316 2.28 -0.39 14.20
CA THR A 316 1.87 0.90 14.76
C THR A 316 2.98 1.52 15.58
N ALA A 317 3.71 0.75 16.37
CA ALA A 317 4.85 1.21 17.17
C ALA A 317 5.94 1.93 16.36
N ARG A 318 6.05 1.63 15.05
CA ARG A 318 6.99 2.34 14.16
C ARG A 318 6.66 3.82 13.94
N TYR A 319 5.46 4.24 14.26
CA TYR A 319 5.01 5.65 14.17
C TYR A 319 5.09 6.36 15.51
N ASP A 320 5.27 5.65 16.61
CA ASP A 320 5.51 6.23 17.92
C ASP A 320 6.95 6.76 17.96
N ARG A 321 7.05 8.08 18.08
CA ARG A 321 8.32 8.80 18.16
C ARG A 321 8.46 9.54 19.49
N ARG A 322 7.62 9.20 20.47
CA ARG A 322 7.75 9.74 21.83
C ARG A 322 9.09 9.30 22.40
N GLY A 323 9.90 10.25 22.81
CA GLY A 323 11.24 10.06 23.33
C GLY A 323 11.29 10.04 24.85
N GLU A 324 12.48 10.22 25.42
CA GLU A 324 12.75 10.25 26.85
C GLU A 324 11.94 11.33 27.59
N ASP A 325 11.69 12.49 26.94
CA ASP A 325 10.88 13.57 27.53
C ASP A 325 9.45 13.11 27.87
N GLU A 326 8.84 12.29 27.03
CA GLU A 326 7.49 11.75 27.28
C GLU A 326 7.53 10.67 28.36
N MET A 327 8.59 9.86 28.43
CA MET A 327 8.80 8.91 29.53
C MET A 327 8.96 9.65 30.85
N GLN A 328 9.70 10.77 30.87
CA GLN A 328 9.86 11.59 32.06
C GLN A 328 8.53 12.22 32.52
N LYS A 329 7.73 12.76 31.58
CA LYS A 329 6.40 13.29 31.89
C LYS A 329 5.47 12.22 32.46
N ALA A 330 5.47 11.02 31.87
CA ALA A 330 4.67 9.90 32.35
C ALA A 330 5.07 9.53 33.80
N MET A 331 6.36 9.55 34.12
CA MET A 331 6.83 9.28 35.47
C MET A 331 6.49 10.40 36.46
N GLN A 332 6.48 11.67 36.02
CA GLN A 332 6.08 12.81 36.86
C GLN A 332 4.59 12.79 37.23
N SER A 333 3.75 12.16 36.40
CA SER A 333 2.31 12.00 36.65
C SER A 333 1.97 10.72 37.42
N PHE A 334 2.98 9.90 37.78
CA PHE A 334 2.78 8.67 38.54
C PHE A 334 2.69 8.99 40.03
N GLU A 335 1.52 8.79 40.64
CA GLU A 335 1.30 8.87 42.08
C GLU A 335 1.55 7.48 42.69
N LEU A 336 2.26 7.45 43.85
CA LEU A 336 2.54 6.24 44.63
C LEU A 336 1.34 5.84 45.49
#